data_bae8a7e456e1965c97280f69857171a9
#
_entry.id   bae8a7e456e1965c97280f69857171a9
#
_cell.length_a   1.000
_cell.length_b   1.000
_cell.length_c   1.000
_cell.angle_alpha   90.00
_cell.angle_beta   90.00
_cell.angle_gamma   90.00
#
_symmetry.space_group_name_H-M   'P 1'
#
loop_
_entity.id
_entity.type
_entity.pdbx_description
1 polymer ?
#
loop_
_entity_poly.entity_id
_entity_poly.type
_entity_poly.pdbx_seq_one_letter_code
_entity_poly.pdbx_strand_id
1 'polypeptide(L)'
;MTTVLLLADDLFLVGHDQYTGRARIDGAVLDTTLAGAVLGELLLAGRVETENGMFVTVRDQRPYGERVSDAALAEILKQRESRTVRAWVEYLRADARAMVATRLLQAGLVERVAGRRRMRSVVRYPATDPSAAAAPQVRLRYVLDHREALDAKSAVLAGLVAVAGLETVVGGDSDRPTRAALAELRSGLSAPLQALVLGVESAVAQVTLSVRA
;
A
#
# COMPACT_ATOMS: atom_id res chain seq x y z
N MET A 1 17.62 -13.82 -10.52
CA MET A 1 16.40 -13.26 -11.14
C MET A 1 15.94 -12.13 -10.24
N THR A 2 15.84 -10.91 -10.75
CA THR A 2 15.35 -9.77 -9.96
C THR A 2 13.82 -9.90 -9.84
N THR A 3 13.33 -10.10 -8.62
CA THR A 3 11.88 -10.14 -8.35
C THR A 3 11.31 -8.73 -8.58
N VAL A 4 10.34 -8.62 -9.46
CA VAL A 4 9.64 -7.36 -9.68
C VAL A 4 8.67 -7.15 -8.51
N LEU A 5 8.93 -6.13 -7.70
CA LEU A 5 8.07 -5.75 -6.59
C LEU A 5 6.76 -5.14 -7.10
N LEU A 6 5.64 -5.54 -6.51
CA LEU A 6 4.33 -4.96 -6.75
C LEU A 6 4.08 -3.74 -5.83
N LEU A 7 2.98 -3.05 -6.03
CA LEU A 7 2.66 -1.84 -5.28
C LEU A 7 2.55 -2.09 -3.76
N ALA A 8 1.88 -3.17 -3.37
CA ALA A 8 1.73 -3.52 -1.95
C ALA A 8 3.04 -4.01 -1.33
N ASP A 9 3.96 -4.61 -2.11
CA ASP A 9 5.30 -4.95 -1.66
C ASP A 9 6.12 -3.70 -1.35
N ASP A 10 6.13 -2.74 -2.28
CA ASP A 10 6.81 -1.45 -2.09
C ASP A 10 6.27 -0.73 -0.84
N LEU A 11 4.95 -0.67 -0.68
CA LEU A 11 4.33 -0.04 0.49
C LEU A 11 4.64 -0.79 1.80
N PHE A 12 4.65 -2.11 1.77
CA PHE A 12 5.03 -2.92 2.93
C PHE A 12 6.45 -2.62 3.37
N LEU A 13 7.40 -2.57 2.44
CA LEU A 13 8.82 -2.29 2.73
C LEU A 13 9.01 -0.86 3.25
N VAL A 14 8.31 0.14 2.70
CA VAL A 14 8.34 1.52 3.23
C VAL A 14 7.71 1.61 4.62
N GLY A 15 6.64 0.86 4.86
CA GLY A 15 5.88 0.84 6.12
C GLY A 15 6.57 0.09 7.27
N HIS A 16 7.65 -0.65 7.00
CA HIS A 16 8.43 -1.37 8.02
C HIS A 16 9.87 -0.88 8.08
N ASP A 17 10.45 -0.94 9.27
CA ASP A 17 11.88 -0.72 9.45
C ASP A 17 12.66 -1.93 8.93
N GLN A 18 13.56 -1.71 7.98
CA GLN A 18 14.26 -2.77 7.26
C GLN A 18 15.16 -3.64 8.15
N TYR A 19 15.65 -3.11 9.28
CA TYR A 19 16.53 -3.83 10.19
C TYR A 19 15.77 -4.59 11.27
N THR A 20 14.79 -3.93 11.87
CA THR A 20 14.04 -4.51 13.01
C THR A 20 12.75 -5.20 12.59
N GLY A 21 12.27 -4.97 11.38
CA GLY A 21 11.01 -5.47 10.86
C GLY A 21 9.78 -4.96 11.59
N ARG A 22 9.90 -3.86 12.36
CA ARG A 22 8.77 -3.24 13.05
C ARG A 22 7.99 -2.34 12.09
N ALA A 23 6.67 -2.36 12.21
CA ALA A 23 5.86 -1.36 11.54
C ALA A 23 6.22 0.05 12.06
N ARG A 24 6.34 1.01 11.13
CA ARG A 24 6.69 2.42 11.42
C ARG A 24 5.48 3.23 11.86
N ILE A 25 4.28 2.75 11.55
CA ILE A 25 3.00 3.40 11.83
C ILE A 25 2.07 2.46 12.58
N ASP A 26 0.90 2.96 12.99
CA ASP A 26 -0.15 2.15 13.60
C ASP A 26 -0.55 0.99 12.70
N GLY A 27 -0.79 -0.18 13.31
CA GLY A 27 -1.06 -1.41 12.58
C GLY A 27 -2.33 -1.36 11.76
N ALA A 28 -3.37 -0.70 12.26
CA ALA A 28 -4.64 -0.61 11.53
C ALA A 28 -4.57 0.36 10.35
N VAL A 29 -3.78 1.44 10.47
CA VAL A 29 -3.47 2.34 9.34
C VAL A 29 -2.69 1.59 8.26
N LEU A 30 -1.66 0.82 8.67
CA LEU A 30 -0.86 0.02 7.73
C LEU A 30 -1.71 -1.04 7.02
N ASP A 31 -2.58 -1.76 7.74
CA ASP A 31 -3.48 -2.76 7.16
C ASP A 31 -4.40 -2.13 6.11
N THR A 32 -4.95 -0.96 6.43
CA THR A 32 -5.85 -0.20 5.54
C THR A 32 -5.13 0.27 4.28
N THR A 33 -3.93 0.83 4.42
CA THR A 33 -3.17 1.30 3.26
C THR A 33 -2.65 0.15 2.40
N LEU A 34 -2.28 -0.99 2.98
CA LEU A 34 -1.91 -2.20 2.24
C LEU A 34 -3.10 -2.78 1.46
N ALA A 35 -4.30 -2.79 2.03
CA ALA A 35 -5.51 -3.15 1.30
C ALA A 35 -5.75 -2.24 0.09
N GLY A 36 -5.54 -0.94 0.27
CA GLY A 36 -5.57 0.04 -0.83
C GLY A 36 -4.52 -0.25 -1.90
N ALA A 37 -3.31 -0.64 -1.50
CA ALA A 37 -2.26 -1.00 -2.44
C ALA A 37 -2.60 -2.26 -3.25
N VAL A 38 -3.17 -3.30 -2.62
CA VAL A 38 -3.65 -4.51 -3.32
C VAL A 38 -4.74 -4.17 -4.34
N LEU A 39 -5.71 -3.32 -3.97
CA LEU A 39 -6.72 -2.84 -4.91
C LEU A 39 -6.10 -2.00 -6.03
N GLY A 40 -5.07 -1.22 -5.72
CA GLY A 40 -4.28 -0.45 -6.68
C GLY A 40 -3.54 -1.31 -7.69
N GLU A 41 -3.05 -2.49 -7.31
CA GLU A 41 -2.46 -3.47 -8.23
C GLU A 41 -3.47 -3.90 -9.30
N LEU A 42 -4.72 -4.17 -8.91
CA LEU A 42 -5.79 -4.56 -9.83
C LEU A 42 -6.20 -3.41 -10.78
N LEU A 43 -6.24 -2.17 -10.27
CA LEU A 43 -6.49 -0.97 -11.09
C LEU A 43 -5.36 -0.74 -12.11
N LEU A 44 -4.11 -0.81 -11.67
CA LEU A 44 -2.94 -0.64 -12.54
C LEU A 44 -2.85 -1.73 -13.62
N ALA A 45 -3.28 -2.96 -13.28
CA ALA A 45 -3.34 -4.08 -14.21
C ALA A 45 -4.59 -4.05 -15.13
N GLY A 46 -5.50 -3.07 -14.95
CA GLY A 46 -6.75 -2.99 -15.69
C GLY A 46 -7.72 -4.15 -15.47
N ARG A 47 -7.63 -4.83 -14.31
CA ARG A 47 -8.57 -5.89 -13.91
C ARG A 47 -9.86 -5.30 -13.38
N VAL A 48 -9.73 -4.19 -12.65
CA VAL A 48 -10.86 -3.40 -12.17
C VAL A 48 -10.74 -1.96 -12.65
N GLU A 49 -11.83 -1.23 -12.60
CA GLU A 49 -11.90 0.20 -12.85
C GLU A 49 -12.79 0.87 -11.83
N THR A 50 -12.79 2.21 -11.80
CA THR A 50 -13.71 2.95 -10.94
C THR A 50 -14.79 3.61 -11.77
N GLU A 51 -16.05 3.31 -11.47
CA GLU A 51 -17.20 3.95 -12.06
C GLU A 51 -17.63 5.15 -11.18
N ASN A 52 -17.94 6.27 -11.84
CA ASN A 52 -18.30 7.53 -11.18
C ASN A 52 -17.28 8.01 -10.11
N GLY A 53 -16.00 7.64 -10.28
CA GLY A 53 -14.93 8.01 -9.35
C GLY A 53 -15.08 7.43 -7.93
N MET A 54 -15.88 6.39 -7.75
CA MET A 54 -16.20 5.87 -6.42
C MET A 54 -16.37 4.35 -6.37
N PHE A 55 -17.14 3.77 -7.28
CA PHE A 55 -17.50 2.36 -7.25
C PHE A 55 -16.49 1.51 -8.03
N VAL A 56 -16.10 0.37 -7.45
CA VAL A 56 -15.20 -0.58 -8.11
C VAL A 56 -16.03 -1.55 -8.95
N THR A 57 -15.70 -1.63 -10.23
CA THR A 57 -16.31 -2.57 -11.18
C THR A 57 -15.23 -3.44 -11.82
N VAL A 58 -15.59 -4.67 -12.19
CA VAL A 58 -14.66 -5.60 -12.85
C VAL A 58 -14.65 -5.31 -14.35
N ARG A 59 -13.45 -5.03 -14.86
CA ARG A 59 -13.21 -4.81 -16.30
C ARG A 59 -12.74 -6.07 -17.01
N ASP A 60 -11.87 -6.84 -16.34
CA ASP A 60 -11.30 -8.07 -16.88
C ASP A 60 -11.24 -9.14 -15.77
N GLN A 61 -11.96 -10.24 -15.97
CA GLN A 61 -12.06 -11.32 -14.99
C GLN A 61 -10.86 -12.27 -15.00
N ARG A 62 -9.94 -12.14 -15.96
CA ARG A 62 -8.76 -13.00 -16.03
C ARG A 62 -7.85 -12.77 -14.82
N PRO A 63 -7.28 -13.83 -14.27
CA PRO A 63 -6.32 -13.70 -13.17
C PRO A 63 -5.19 -12.73 -13.52
N TYR A 64 -4.73 -11.99 -12.54
CA TYR A 64 -3.55 -11.14 -12.66
C TYR A 64 -2.27 -11.97 -12.73
N GLY A 65 -2.33 -13.18 -12.16
CA GLY A 65 -1.21 -14.10 -12.07
C GLY A 65 -0.39 -13.96 -10.80
N GLU A 66 -0.96 -13.23 -9.80
CA GLU A 66 -0.36 -13.06 -8.49
C GLU A 66 -1.40 -13.36 -7.39
N ARG A 67 -1.01 -14.20 -6.44
CA ARG A 67 -1.92 -14.81 -5.48
C ARG A 67 -2.73 -13.81 -4.64
N VAL A 68 -2.12 -12.71 -4.20
CA VAL A 68 -2.78 -11.73 -3.33
C VAL A 68 -3.82 -10.95 -4.11
N SER A 69 -3.42 -10.42 -5.26
CA SER A 69 -4.31 -9.65 -6.16
C SER A 69 -5.40 -10.55 -6.75
N ASP A 70 -5.10 -11.81 -7.07
CA ASP A 70 -6.09 -12.79 -7.56
C ASP A 70 -7.12 -13.14 -6.49
N ALA A 71 -6.71 -13.26 -5.23
CA ALA A 71 -7.64 -13.46 -4.13
C ALA A 71 -8.58 -12.27 -3.96
N ALA A 72 -8.05 -11.04 -4.03
CA ALA A 72 -8.86 -9.82 -3.98
C ALA A 72 -9.84 -9.73 -5.17
N LEU A 73 -9.38 -10.03 -6.39
CA LEU A 73 -10.22 -10.07 -7.58
C LEU A 73 -11.34 -11.11 -7.44
N ALA A 74 -11.04 -12.30 -6.92
CA ALA A 74 -12.03 -13.34 -6.67
C ALA A 74 -13.12 -12.89 -5.67
N GLU A 75 -12.76 -12.15 -4.63
CA GLU A 75 -13.75 -11.58 -3.70
C GLU A 75 -14.62 -10.51 -4.37
N ILE A 76 -14.04 -9.66 -5.24
CA ILE A 76 -14.78 -8.66 -5.99
C ILE A 76 -15.79 -9.34 -6.94
N LEU A 77 -15.37 -10.40 -7.62
CA LEU A 77 -16.22 -11.16 -8.54
C LEU A 77 -17.41 -11.86 -7.86
N LYS A 78 -17.30 -12.22 -6.57
CA LYS A 78 -18.40 -12.84 -5.81
C LYS A 78 -19.53 -11.85 -5.47
N GLN A 79 -19.24 -10.54 -5.50
CA GLN A 79 -20.25 -9.55 -5.13
C GLN A 79 -21.15 -9.23 -6.33
N ARG A 80 -22.47 -9.23 -6.07
CA ARG A 80 -23.48 -8.86 -7.09
C ARG A 80 -23.63 -7.35 -7.25
N GLU A 81 -23.34 -6.61 -6.19
CA GLU A 81 -23.48 -5.16 -6.15
C GLU A 81 -22.10 -4.49 -6.14
N SER A 82 -21.97 -3.41 -6.88
CA SER A 82 -20.76 -2.60 -6.87
C SER A 82 -20.57 -1.94 -5.50
N ARG A 83 -19.38 -2.04 -4.95
CA ARG A 83 -19.00 -1.41 -3.69
C ARG A 83 -18.03 -0.27 -3.96
N THR A 84 -18.03 0.70 -3.06
CA THR A 84 -17.08 1.80 -3.12
C THR A 84 -15.64 1.32 -2.87
N VAL A 85 -14.67 2.06 -3.38
CA VAL A 85 -13.23 1.87 -3.06
C VAL A 85 -13.03 1.73 -1.56
N ARG A 86 -13.61 2.65 -0.78
CA ARG A 86 -13.54 2.62 0.69
C ARG A 86 -14.06 1.30 1.26
N ALA A 87 -15.25 0.85 0.84
CA ALA A 87 -15.83 -0.38 1.35
C ALA A 87 -14.97 -1.62 1.02
N TRP A 88 -14.34 -1.65 -0.15
CA TRP A 88 -13.39 -2.70 -0.52
C TRP A 88 -12.13 -2.67 0.32
N VAL A 89 -11.57 -1.49 0.56
CA VAL A 89 -10.41 -1.32 1.43
C VAL A 89 -10.70 -1.78 2.86
N GLU A 90 -11.86 -1.40 3.40
CA GLU A 90 -12.32 -1.87 4.72
C GLU A 90 -12.51 -3.40 4.79
N TYR A 91 -12.98 -4.01 3.73
CA TYR A 91 -13.13 -5.48 3.64
C TYR A 91 -11.78 -6.19 3.56
N LEU A 92 -10.90 -5.75 2.65
CA LEU A 92 -9.62 -6.41 2.39
C LEU A 92 -8.59 -6.21 3.51
N ARG A 93 -8.72 -5.18 4.34
CA ARG A 93 -7.72 -4.83 5.37
C ARG A 93 -7.46 -5.93 6.39
N ALA A 94 -8.44 -6.82 6.63
CA ALA A 94 -8.32 -7.88 7.63
C ALA A 94 -7.14 -8.82 7.33
N ASP A 95 -6.88 -9.10 6.05
CA ASP A 95 -5.91 -10.09 5.61
C ASP A 95 -4.75 -9.48 4.80
N ALA A 96 -4.87 -8.23 4.36
CA ALA A 96 -3.93 -7.61 3.41
C ALA A 96 -2.47 -7.72 3.87
N ARG A 97 -2.15 -7.31 5.11
CA ARG A 97 -0.77 -7.36 5.62
C ARG A 97 -0.25 -8.79 5.70
N ALA A 98 -1.06 -9.74 6.17
CA ALA A 98 -0.64 -11.13 6.29
C ALA A 98 -0.37 -11.76 4.92
N MET A 99 -1.21 -11.46 3.94
CA MET A 99 -1.07 -11.96 2.57
C MET A 99 0.18 -11.36 1.89
N VAL A 100 0.39 -10.05 1.98
CA VAL A 100 1.59 -9.38 1.42
C VAL A 100 2.86 -9.87 2.13
N ALA A 101 2.85 -9.98 3.47
CA ALA A 101 3.97 -10.54 4.21
C ALA A 101 4.31 -11.97 3.76
N THR A 102 3.30 -12.80 3.52
CA THR A 102 3.50 -14.18 3.03
C THR A 102 4.14 -14.18 1.65
N ARG A 103 3.71 -13.30 0.75
CA ARG A 103 4.31 -13.12 -0.58
C ARG A 103 5.79 -12.73 -0.49
N LEU A 104 6.12 -11.75 0.35
CA LEU A 104 7.50 -11.30 0.56
C LEU A 104 8.38 -12.35 1.22
N LEU A 105 7.84 -13.15 2.16
CA LEU A 105 8.51 -14.30 2.76
C LEU A 105 8.83 -15.38 1.70
N GLN A 106 7.88 -15.71 0.84
CA GLN A 106 8.07 -16.68 -0.25
C GLN A 106 9.09 -16.19 -1.29
N ALA A 107 9.16 -14.88 -1.51
CA ALA A 107 10.18 -14.26 -2.36
C ALA A 107 11.57 -14.14 -1.68
N GLY A 108 11.69 -14.49 -0.39
CA GLY A 108 12.94 -14.38 0.35
C GLY A 108 13.39 -12.95 0.64
N LEU A 109 12.46 -11.97 0.59
CA LEU A 109 12.76 -10.54 0.77
C LEU A 109 12.70 -10.10 2.23
N VAL A 110 11.94 -10.81 3.05
CA VAL A 110 11.83 -10.58 4.49
C VAL A 110 11.89 -11.91 5.25
N GLU A 111 12.19 -11.85 6.53
CA GLU A 111 12.11 -12.98 7.46
C GLU A 111 10.96 -12.77 8.44
N ARG A 112 10.42 -13.87 9.00
CA ARG A 112 9.39 -13.79 10.03
C ARG A 112 10.02 -14.04 11.40
N VAL A 113 10.08 -13.01 12.24
CA VAL A 113 10.62 -13.11 13.60
C VAL A 113 9.49 -12.93 14.61
N ALA A 114 9.25 -13.94 15.42
CA ALA A 114 8.33 -13.88 16.54
C ALA A 114 9.04 -13.23 17.75
N GLY A 115 8.45 -12.18 18.29
CA GLY A 115 8.92 -11.52 19.50
C GLY A 115 7.84 -11.50 20.58
N ARG A 116 8.24 -11.27 21.83
CA ARG A 116 7.30 -11.00 22.94
C ARG A 116 7.46 -9.58 23.42
N ARG A 117 6.35 -8.86 23.54
CA ARG A 117 6.30 -7.55 24.18
C ARG A 117 5.15 -7.53 25.19
N ARG A 118 5.47 -7.40 26.48
CA ARG A 118 4.49 -7.33 27.58
C ARG A 118 3.38 -8.40 27.44
N MET A 119 3.74 -9.67 27.38
CA MET A 119 2.86 -10.84 27.23
C MET A 119 2.09 -10.96 25.90
N ARG A 120 2.29 -10.05 24.93
CA ARG A 120 1.71 -10.18 23.59
C ARG A 120 2.75 -10.67 22.59
N SER A 121 2.37 -11.62 21.75
CA SER A 121 3.18 -12.04 20.61
C SER A 121 3.18 -10.91 19.57
N VAL A 122 4.36 -10.44 19.19
CA VAL A 122 4.53 -9.43 18.13
C VAL A 122 5.33 -10.08 17.01
N VAL A 123 4.74 -10.14 15.83
CA VAL A 123 5.44 -10.60 14.62
C VAL A 123 6.14 -9.40 13.99
N ARG A 124 7.38 -9.61 13.54
CA ARG A 124 8.22 -8.64 12.85
C ARG A 124 8.70 -9.22 11.55
N TYR A 125 9.01 -8.35 10.61
CA TYR A 125 9.44 -8.75 9.26
C TYR A 125 10.73 -8.00 8.84
N PRO A 126 11.90 -8.29 9.50
CA PRO A 126 13.16 -7.69 9.07
C PRO A 126 13.46 -8.11 7.63
N ALA A 127 14.06 -7.21 6.87
CA ALA A 127 14.47 -7.50 5.50
C ALA A 127 15.67 -8.42 5.47
N THR A 128 15.68 -9.35 4.54
CA THR A 128 16.83 -10.24 4.28
C THR A 128 18.02 -9.44 3.74
N ASP A 129 17.74 -8.47 2.88
CA ASP A 129 18.70 -7.46 2.42
C ASP A 129 18.12 -6.06 2.68
N PRO A 130 18.59 -5.36 3.73
CA PRO A 130 18.12 -4.01 4.08
C PRO A 130 18.34 -2.98 2.97
N SER A 131 19.39 -3.12 2.16
CA SER A 131 19.68 -2.19 1.06
C SER A 131 18.67 -2.36 -0.07
N ALA A 132 18.37 -3.60 -0.45
CA ALA A 132 17.33 -3.89 -1.45
C ALA A 132 15.93 -3.46 -0.96
N ALA A 133 15.62 -3.68 0.32
CA ALA A 133 14.36 -3.27 0.92
C ALA A 133 14.16 -1.75 0.99
N ALA A 134 15.24 -0.98 1.03
CA ALA A 134 15.17 0.49 1.00
C ALA A 134 14.90 1.05 -0.42
N ALA A 135 14.98 0.25 -1.47
CA ALA A 135 14.87 0.71 -2.85
C ALA A 135 13.57 1.52 -3.15
N PRO A 136 12.37 1.12 -2.70
CA PRO A 136 11.16 1.90 -2.92
C PRO A 136 11.22 3.29 -2.26
N GLN A 137 11.74 3.37 -1.03
CA GLN A 137 11.94 4.62 -0.31
C GLN A 137 12.94 5.54 -1.02
N VAL A 138 14.08 4.99 -1.43
CA VAL A 138 15.14 5.74 -2.13
C VAL A 138 14.62 6.25 -3.48
N ARG A 139 13.87 5.42 -4.23
CA ARG A 139 13.26 5.82 -5.49
C ARG A 139 12.29 7.00 -5.32
N LEU A 140 11.38 6.93 -4.35
CA LEU A 140 10.46 8.01 -4.08
C LEU A 140 11.21 9.29 -3.67
N ARG A 141 12.19 9.18 -2.80
CA ARG A 141 13.01 10.32 -2.38
C ARG A 141 13.70 10.97 -3.57
N TYR A 142 14.35 10.17 -4.42
CA TYR A 142 15.04 10.66 -5.61
C TYR A 142 14.10 11.48 -6.51
N VAL A 143 12.90 10.98 -6.77
CA VAL A 143 11.92 11.68 -7.60
C VAL A 143 11.43 12.98 -6.95
N LEU A 144 11.20 12.97 -5.64
CA LEU A 144 10.80 14.18 -4.90
C LEU A 144 11.88 15.26 -4.95
N ASP A 145 13.15 14.86 -4.82
CA ASP A 145 14.29 15.79 -4.83
C ASP A 145 14.56 16.37 -6.23
N HIS A 146 14.34 15.58 -7.29
CA HIS A 146 14.66 15.95 -8.68
C HIS A 146 13.43 16.38 -9.50
N ARG A 147 12.22 16.32 -8.93
CA ARG A 147 10.94 16.62 -9.61
C ARG A 147 10.77 15.86 -10.93
N GLU A 148 11.22 14.63 -10.97
CA GLU A 148 11.03 13.76 -12.13
C GLU A 148 9.60 13.23 -12.24
N ALA A 149 9.19 12.93 -13.47
CA ALA A 149 7.89 12.29 -13.71
C ALA A 149 7.89 10.85 -13.14
N LEU A 150 6.87 10.53 -12.36
CA LEU A 150 6.65 9.18 -11.83
C LEU A 150 5.88 8.33 -12.83
N ASP A 151 6.23 7.04 -12.88
CA ASP A 151 5.31 6.05 -13.42
C ASP A 151 4.05 5.93 -12.54
N ALA A 152 2.97 5.37 -13.10
CA ALA A 152 1.69 5.29 -12.41
C ALA A 152 1.78 4.54 -11.07
N LYS A 153 2.59 3.47 -10.97
CA LYS A 153 2.78 2.70 -9.75
C LYS A 153 3.45 3.55 -8.66
N SER A 154 4.54 4.24 -9.00
CA SER A 154 5.28 5.10 -8.07
C SER A 154 4.46 6.31 -7.64
N ALA A 155 3.62 6.86 -8.51
CA ALA A 155 2.72 7.96 -8.16
C ALA A 155 1.61 7.52 -7.19
N VAL A 156 1.03 6.32 -7.37
CA VAL A 156 0.09 5.74 -6.40
C VAL A 156 0.78 5.44 -5.08
N LEU A 157 2.00 4.88 -5.11
CA LEU A 157 2.79 4.64 -3.89
C LEU A 157 3.02 5.94 -3.11
N ALA A 158 3.38 7.03 -3.79
CA ALA A 158 3.54 8.36 -3.19
C ALA A 158 2.24 8.82 -2.50
N GLY A 159 1.09 8.67 -3.16
CA GLY A 159 -0.22 8.98 -2.59
C GLY A 159 -0.54 8.15 -1.34
N LEU A 160 -0.27 6.84 -1.36
CA LEU A 160 -0.50 5.95 -0.22
C LEU A 160 0.46 6.23 0.94
N VAL A 161 1.72 6.58 0.66
CA VAL A 161 2.71 7.01 1.66
C VAL A 161 2.23 8.27 2.39
N ALA A 162 1.68 9.25 1.66
CA ALA A 162 1.11 10.46 2.26
C ALA A 162 -0.12 10.14 3.12
N VAL A 163 -1.05 9.30 2.64
CA VAL A 163 -2.23 8.87 3.40
C VAL A 163 -1.85 8.10 4.67
N ALA A 164 -0.77 7.33 4.62
CA ALA A 164 -0.27 6.55 5.76
C ALA A 164 0.46 7.41 6.81
N GLY A 165 0.83 8.67 6.51
CA GLY A 165 1.66 9.49 7.37
C GLY A 165 3.13 9.05 7.41
N LEU A 166 3.62 8.51 6.29
CA LEU A 166 5.00 8.02 6.14
C LEU A 166 5.91 9.04 5.42
N GLU A 167 5.52 10.31 5.35
CA GLU A 167 6.26 11.36 4.62
C GLU A 167 7.68 11.54 5.14
N THR A 168 7.86 11.46 6.47
CA THR A 168 9.18 11.58 7.12
C THR A 168 10.13 10.45 6.73
N VAL A 169 9.59 9.26 6.42
CA VAL A 169 10.37 8.10 5.98
C VAL A 169 10.99 8.37 4.61
N VAL A 170 10.26 9.07 3.73
CA VAL A 170 10.67 9.33 2.35
C VAL A 170 11.44 10.65 2.21
N GLY A 171 10.99 11.71 2.90
CA GLY A 171 11.53 13.07 2.76
C GLY A 171 12.60 13.47 3.77
N GLY A 172 12.87 12.66 4.79
CA GLY A 172 13.77 13.04 5.89
C GLY A 172 13.16 14.14 6.79
N ASP A 173 14.01 14.94 7.45
CA ASP A 173 13.59 15.87 8.52
C ASP A 173 12.73 17.08 8.06
N SER A 174 12.47 17.26 6.76
CA SER A 174 11.75 18.41 6.21
C SER A 174 10.34 18.04 5.76
N ASP A 175 9.38 17.96 6.68
CA ASP A 175 8.00 17.51 6.41
C ASP A 175 7.20 18.36 5.39
N ARG A 176 7.41 19.67 5.37
CA ARG A 176 6.54 20.59 4.59
C ARG A 176 6.76 20.53 3.08
N PRO A 177 8.00 20.62 2.55
CA PRO A 177 8.23 20.50 1.11
C PRO A 177 7.90 19.09 0.61
N THR A 178 8.17 18.04 1.38
CA THR A 178 7.83 16.66 1.03
C THR A 178 6.32 16.47 0.91
N ARG A 179 5.52 16.96 1.86
CA ARG A 179 4.05 16.89 1.78
C ARG A 179 3.50 17.63 0.57
N ALA A 180 4.02 18.81 0.26
CA ALA A 180 3.59 19.57 -0.91
C ALA A 180 3.89 18.82 -2.21
N ALA A 181 5.09 18.24 -2.34
CA ALA A 181 5.49 17.45 -3.51
C ALA A 181 4.65 16.17 -3.66
N LEU A 182 4.36 15.46 -2.55
CA LEU A 182 3.47 14.29 -2.57
C LEU A 182 2.04 14.66 -2.97
N ALA A 183 1.53 15.82 -2.53
CA ALA A 183 0.22 16.32 -2.93
C ALA A 183 0.17 16.68 -4.42
N GLU A 184 1.22 17.26 -4.96
CA GLU A 184 1.37 17.55 -6.39
C GLU A 184 1.36 16.26 -7.23
N LEU A 185 2.14 15.26 -6.82
CA LEU A 185 2.16 13.95 -7.47
C LEU A 185 0.78 13.27 -7.45
N ARG A 186 0.04 13.38 -6.35
CA ARG A 186 -1.33 12.87 -6.24
C ARG A 186 -2.27 13.54 -7.24
N SER A 187 -2.15 14.85 -7.47
CA SER A 187 -2.99 15.58 -8.42
C SER A 187 -2.74 15.17 -9.87
N GLY A 188 -1.58 14.64 -10.19
CA GLY A 188 -1.22 14.12 -11.51
C GLY A 188 -1.72 12.70 -11.81
N LEU A 189 -2.31 11.99 -10.84
CA LEU A 189 -2.88 10.66 -11.05
C LEU A 189 -4.08 10.69 -12.00
N SER A 190 -4.30 9.60 -12.74
CA SER A 190 -5.55 9.40 -13.48
C SER A 190 -6.75 9.33 -12.53
N ALA A 191 -7.95 9.67 -13.02
CA ALA A 191 -9.17 9.70 -12.21
C ALA A 191 -9.43 8.41 -11.39
N PRO A 192 -9.25 7.18 -11.93
CA PRO A 192 -9.39 5.95 -11.16
C PRO A 192 -8.40 5.84 -10.01
N LEU A 193 -7.15 6.24 -10.23
CA LEU A 193 -6.10 6.17 -9.21
C LEU A 193 -6.25 7.29 -8.15
N GLN A 194 -6.78 8.46 -8.53
CA GLN A 194 -7.19 9.48 -7.57
C GLN A 194 -8.32 8.98 -6.67
N ALA A 195 -9.34 8.34 -7.26
CA ALA A 195 -10.45 7.74 -6.53
C ALA A 195 -9.97 6.66 -5.53
N LEU A 196 -8.98 5.85 -5.92
CA LEU A 196 -8.34 4.90 -5.03
C LEU A 196 -7.73 5.59 -3.81
N VAL A 197 -6.86 6.59 -4.02
CA VAL A 197 -6.17 7.28 -2.92
C VAL A 197 -7.15 7.98 -1.99
N LEU A 198 -8.19 8.63 -2.53
CA LEU A 198 -9.27 9.25 -1.74
C LEU A 198 -10.08 8.23 -0.93
N GLY A 199 -10.39 7.08 -1.51
CA GLY A 199 -11.09 6.00 -0.82
C GLY A 199 -10.27 5.42 0.34
N VAL A 200 -8.96 5.26 0.14
CA VAL A 200 -8.03 4.82 1.20
C VAL A 200 -7.92 5.88 2.29
N GLU A 201 -7.78 7.16 1.93
CA GLU A 201 -7.74 8.28 2.89
C GLU A 201 -8.97 8.31 3.78
N SER A 202 -10.16 8.14 3.19
CA SER A 202 -11.42 8.05 3.92
C SER A 202 -11.47 6.85 4.89
N ALA A 203 -10.96 5.68 4.46
CA ALA A 203 -10.90 4.50 5.30
C ALA A 203 -9.90 4.67 6.46
N VAL A 204 -8.73 5.27 6.21
CA VAL A 204 -7.72 5.57 7.24
C VAL A 204 -8.24 6.58 8.26
N ALA A 205 -8.94 7.63 7.83
CA ALA A 205 -9.54 8.60 8.72
C ALA A 205 -10.53 7.93 9.70
N GLN A 206 -11.36 7.01 9.22
CA GLN A 206 -12.29 6.25 10.06
C GLN A 206 -11.58 5.38 11.10
N VAL A 207 -10.55 4.65 10.69
CA VAL A 207 -9.77 3.79 11.58
C VAL A 207 -9.10 4.62 12.67
N THR A 208 -8.53 5.78 12.31
CA THR A 208 -7.85 6.67 13.26
C THR A 208 -8.81 7.23 14.30
N LEU A 209 -10.05 7.55 13.92
CA LEU A 209 -11.09 8.01 14.85
C LEU A 209 -11.52 6.89 15.81
N SER A 210 -11.67 5.65 15.32
CA SER A 210 -12.08 4.49 16.13
C SER A 210 -11.04 4.07 17.17
N VAL A 211 -9.76 4.35 16.96
CA VAL A 211 -8.67 4.05 17.91
C VAL A 211 -8.60 5.07 19.06
N ARG A 212 -9.14 6.28 18.83
CA ARG A 212 -9.13 7.38 19.83
C ARG A 212 -10.37 7.42 20.72
N ALA A 213 -11.40 6.68 20.36
CA ALA A 213 -12.66 6.53 21.12
C ALA A 213 -12.59 5.35 22.10
#